data_6a352cfed8bd90cf1e050ccbccc01f66
#
_entry.id   6a352cfed8bd90cf1e050ccbccc01f66
#
_cell.length_a   1.000
_cell.length_b   1.000
_cell.length_c   1.000
_cell.angle_alpha   90.00
_cell.angle_beta   90.00
_cell.angle_gamma   90.00
#
_symmetry.space_group_name_H-M   'P 1'
#
loop_
_entity.id
_entity.type
_entity.pdbx_description
1 polymer ?
#
loop_
_entity_poly.entity_id
_entity_poly.type
_entity_poly.pdbx_seq_one_letter_code
_entity_poly.pdbx_strand_id
1 'polypeptide(L)'
;MSENIVPPDFLKEKRGIKIHPFADVSSKAEIDDGVVIGPGVFIGPDVHIGPNNWIGPNVILDGKVKIGSKNRIFPGACIGLEPQDLKYKGALTEVLIGNGNTIRECVTINRATEENESTSIGDNNLLMAYCHLGHNCEVGNGVVMSNSIQVAGHVVIEDRAVIGGCLGIHQFVHIG
;
A
#
# COMPACT_ATOMS: atom_id res chain seq x y z
N MET A 1 2.13 15.52 24.85
CA MET A 1 0.68 15.75 25.05
C MET A 1 -0.03 15.05 23.89
N SER A 2 -0.75 13.96 24.15
CA SER A 2 -1.53 13.30 23.11
C SER A 2 -2.78 14.15 22.89
N GLU A 3 -2.80 14.94 21.82
CA GLU A 3 -4.04 15.58 21.39
C GLU A 3 -5.08 14.50 21.16
N ASN A 4 -6.27 14.69 21.74
CA ASN A 4 -7.39 13.79 21.52
C ASN A 4 -7.84 13.91 20.06
N ILE A 5 -7.34 12.99 19.25
CA ILE A 5 -7.73 12.88 17.84
C ILE A 5 -9.19 12.37 17.83
N VAL A 6 -10.10 13.21 17.39
CA VAL A 6 -11.51 12.84 17.22
C VAL A 6 -11.69 12.33 15.79
N PRO A 7 -12.08 11.07 15.60
CA PRO A 7 -12.34 10.55 14.27
C PRO A 7 -13.46 11.32 13.56
N PRO A 8 -13.45 11.38 12.23
CA PRO A 8 -14.59 11.87 11.46
C PRO A 8 -15.89 11.16 11.82
N ASP A 9 -17.02 11.83 11.66
CA ASP A 9 -18.35 11.34 12.10
C ASP A 9 -18.71 9.94 11.57
N PHE A 10 -18.31 9.61 10.34
CA PHE A 10 -18.56 8.31 9.73
C PHE A 10 -17.80 7.14 10.39
N LEU A 11 -16.83 7.44 11.26
CA LEU A 11 -16.02 6.45 11.99
C LEU A 11 -16.40 6.33 13.47
N LYS A 12 -17.43 7.05 13.94
CA LYS A 12 -17.82 7.08 15.37
C LYS A 12 -18.17 5.71 15.94
N GLU A 13 -18.62 4.78 15.13
CA GLU A 13 -18.98 3.42 15.55
C GLU A 13 -17.77 2.46 15.62
N LYS A 14 -16.64 2.84 15.04
CA LYS A 14 -15.44 2.01 14.98
C LYS A 14 -14.57 2.20 16.22
N ARG A 15 -14.10 1.11 16.81
CA ARG A 15 -13.34 1.13 18.06
C ARG A 15 -11.84 1.30 17.85
N GLY A 16 -11.22 2.19 18.60
CA GLY A 16 -9.77 2.34 18.63
C GLY A 16 -9.14 2.98 17.40
N ILE A 17 -9.94 3.53 16.49
CA ILE A 17 -9.41 4.29 15.35
C ILE A 17 -8.87 5.62 15.86
N LYS A 18 -7.67 5.98 15.37
CA LYS A 18 -7.01 7.26 15.64
C LYS A 18 -6.63 7.92 14.34
N ILE A 19 -7.25 9.05 14.01
CA ILE A 19 -6.96 9.82 12.80
C ILE A 19 -6.41 11.18 13.19
N HIS A 20 -5.22 11.50 12.70
CA HIS A 20 -4.63 12.81 12.95
C HIS A 20 -5.47 13.93 12.30
N PRO A 21 -5.70 15.10 12.96
CA PRO A 21 -6.53 16.19 12.41
C PRO A 21 -6.08 16.72 11.04
N PHE A 22 -4.82 16.56 10.69
CA PHE A 22 -4.25 16.95 9.40
C PHE A 22 -4.22 15.82 8.36
N ALA A 23 -4.93 14.73 8.58
CA ALA A 23 -5.17 13.72 7.57
C ALA A 23 -6.41 14.08 6.75
N ASP A 24 -6.34 13.86 5.44
CA ASP A 24 -7.46 14.00 4.50
C ASP A 24 -7.99 12.60 4.18
N VAL A 25 -9.15 12.26 4.72
CA VAL A 25 -9.74 10.93 4.62
C VAL A 25 -11.12 11.03 4.02
N SER A 26 -11.31 10.41 2.86
CA SER A 26 -12.61 10.35 2.20
C SER A 26 -13.67 9.71 3.11
N SER A 27 -14.86 10.30 3.14
CA SER A 27 -16.01 9.73 3.85
C SER A 27 -16.53 8.41 3.25
N LYS A 28 -16.07 8.05 2.05
CA LYS A 28 -16.38 6.78 1.39
C LYS A 28 -15.37 5.69 1.68
N ALA A 29 -14.20 6.05 2.24
CA ALA A 29 -13.19 5.07 2.60
C ALA A 29 -13.69 4.14 3.70
N GLU A 30 -13.38 2.86 3.59
CA GLU A 30 -13.70 1.86 4.58
C GLU A 30 -12.48 1.64 5.49
N ILE A 31 -12.62 1.94 6.79
CA ILE A 31 -11.53 1.82 7.77
C ILE A 31 -12.02 0.99 8.94
N ASP A 32 -11.32 -0.09 9.24
CA ASP A 32 -11.68 -1.00 10.33
C ASP A 32 -11.07 -0.61 11.68
N ASP A 33 -11.43 -1.37 12.72
CA ASP A 33 -11.06 -1.11 14.11
C ASP A 33 -9.54 -1.09 14.33
N GLY A 34 -9.08 -0.25 15.25
CA GLY A 34 -7.68 -0.19 15.69
C GLY A 34 -6.70 0.45 14.71
N VAL A 35 -7.18 1.02 13.61
CA VAL A 35 -6.31 1.71 12.63
C VAL A 35 -5.82 3.03 13.19
N VAL A 36 -4.53 3.32 12.98
CA VAL A 36 -3.90 4.59 13.36
C VAL A 36 -3.40 5.30 12.12
N ILE A 37 -3.85 6.55 11.90
CA ILE A 37 -3.54 7.36 10.72
C ILE A 37 -2.80 8.63 11.15
N GLY A 38 -1.59 8.82 10.61
CA GLY A 38 -0.70 9.94 10.89
C GLY A 38 -1.08 11.25 10.20
N PRO A 39 -0.35 12.34 10.48
CA PRO A 39 -0.57 13.64 9.85
C PRO A 39 -0.24 13.61 8.34
N GLY A 40 -0.97 14.42 7.56
CA GLY A 40 -0.75 14.59 6.14
C GLY A 40 -1.04 13.35 5.29
N VAL A 41 -1.66 12.32 5.86
CA VAL A 41 -2.11 11.14 5.12
C VAL A 41 -3.29 11.53 4.23
N PHE A 42 -3.28 11.07 2.99
CA PHE A 42 -4.41 11.13 2.08
C PHE A 42 -5.00 9.73 1.85
N ILE A 43 -6.32 9.59 2.00
CA ILE A 43 -7.05 8.34 1.74
C ILE A 43 -8.23 8.61 0.82
N GLY A 44 -8.14 8.06 -0.38
CA GLY A 44 -9.15 8.17 -1.43
C GLY A 44 -10.45 7.39 -1.14
N PRO A 45 -11.48 7.59 -1.99
CA PRO A 45 -12.83 7.06 -1.74
C PRO A 45 -12.97 5.55 -1.88
N ASP A 46 -12.12 4.90 -2.65
CA ASP A 46 -12.22 3.47 -2.96
C ASP A 46 -11.17 2.64 -2.19
N VAL A 47 -10.68 3.19 -1.07
CA VAL A 47 -9.69 2.55 -0.20
C VAL A 47 -10.38 1.81 0.94
N HIS A 48 -10.00 0.54 1.13
CA HIS A 48 -10.39 -0.27 2.29
C HIS A 48 -9.15 -0.64 3.11
N ILE A 49 -9.16 -0.31 4.40
CA ILE A 49 -8.09 -0.58 5.36
C ILE A 49 -8.63 -1.50 6.46
N GLY A 50 -8.17 -2.75 6.46
CA GLY A 50 -8.47 -3.73 7.49
C GLY A 50 -7.96 -3.34 8.88
N PRO A 51 -8.19 -4.17 9.91
CA PRO A 51 -7.98 -3.78 11.30
C PRO A 51 -6.49 -3.70 11.70
N ASN A 52 -6.22 -2.85 12.70
CA ASN A 52 -4.92 -2.74 13.38
C ASN A 52 -3.74 -2.33 12.46
N ASN A 53 -4.00 -1.58 11.41
CA ASN A 53 -2.95 -1.01 10.56
C ASN A 53 -2.41 0.30 11.15
N TRP A 54 -1.12 0.55 10.92
CA TRP A 54 -0.50 1.84 11.19
C TRP A 54 -0.09 2.51 9.88
N ILE A 55 -0.68 3.67 9.62
CA ILE A 55 -0.43 4.50 8.44
C ILE A 55 0.36 5.71 8.88
N GLY A 56 1.62 5.75 8.52
CA GLY A 56 2.57 6.80 8.91
C GLY A 56 2.30 8.15 8.24
N PRO A 57 3.00 9.21 8.66
CA PRO A 57 2.84 10.55 8.09
C PRO A 57 3.02 10.62 6.58
N ASN A 58 2.22 11.47 5.91
CA ASN A 58 2.32 11.76 4.47
C ASN A 58 2.23 10.53 3.56
N VAL A 59 1.56 9.48 3.99
CA VAL A 59 1.23 8.33 3.14
C VAL A 59 0.07 8.70 2.24
N ILE A 60 0.12 8.28 0.98
CA ILE A 60 -0.96 8.42 0.00
C ILE A 60 -1.51 7.04 -0.32
N LEU A 61 -2.81 6.86 -0.09
CA LEU A 61 -3.57 5.69 -0.51
C LEU A 61 -4.69 6.19 -1.44
N ASP A 62 -4.60 5.88 -2.73
CA ASP A 62 -5.57 6.36 -3.72
C ASP A 62 -5.85 5.33 -4.82
N GLY A 63 -7.03 5.44 -5.45
CA GLY A 63 -7.57 4.42 -6.32
C GLY A 63 -8.16 3.25 -5.52
N LYS A 64 -8.48 2.15 -6.18
CA LYS A 64 -9.05 0.97 -5.53
C LYS A 64 -7.95 0.18 -4.82
N VAL A 65 -7.82 0.37 -3.52
CA VAL A 65 -6.79 -0.26 -2.68
C VAL A 65 -7.45 -1.04 -1.57
N LYS A 66 -7.07 -2.31 -1.41
CA LYS A 66 -7.48 -3.14 -0.27
C LYS A 66 -6.27 -3.56 0.53
N ILE A 67 -6.27 -3.23 1.81
CA ILE A 67 -5.19 -3.53 2.76
C ILE A 67 -5.75 -4.44 3.85
N GLY A 68 -5.12 -5.59 4.06
CA GLY A 68 -5.44 -6.53 5.14
C GLY A 68 -5.16 -5.94 6.52
N SER A 69 -4.74 -6.76 7.46
CA SER A 69 -4.57 -6.37 8.86
C SER A 69 -3.10 -6.24 9.27
N LYS A 70 -2.84 -5.47 10.35
CA LYS A 70 -1.54 -5.40 11.04
C LYS A 70 -0.37 -4.96 10.16
N ASN A 71 -0.62 -4.24 9.09
CA ASN A 71 0.44 -3.66 8.27
C ASN A 71 0.98 -2.37 8.89
N ARG A 72 2.23 -2.08 8.59
CA ARG A 72 2.90 -0.83 8.94
C ARG A 72 3.37 -0.15 7.66
N ILE A 73 2.77 0.98 7.33
CA ILE A 73 3.08 1.77 6.14
C ILE A 73 3.78 3.05 6.58
N PHE A 74 5.02 3.20 6.18
CA PHE A 74 5.93 4.25 6.66
C PHE A 74 5.80 5.54 5.84
N PRO A 75 6.34 6.66 6.36
CA PRO A 75 6.13 7.98 5.78
C PRO A 75 6.46 8.08 4.29
N GLY A 76 5.60 8.79 3.56
CA GLY A 76 5.80 9.10 2.14
C GLY A 76 5.57 7.93 1.19
N ALA A 77 5.11 6.77 1.66
CA ALA A 77 4.71 5.70 0.76
C ALA A 77 3.48 6.11 -0.05
N CYS A 78 3.45 5.74 -1.34
CA CYS A 78 2.35 6.02 -2.26
C CYS A 78 1.82 4.72 -2.85
N ILE A 79 0.57 4.39 -2.58
CA ILE A 79 -0.02 3.09 -2.94
C ILE A 79 -1.31 3.31 -3.72
N GLY A 80 -1.44 2.60 -4.84
CA GLY A 80 -2.63 2.56 -5.67
C GLY A 80 -2.73 3.68 -6.72
N LEU A 81 -1.70 4.50 -6.87
CA LEU A 81 -1.65 5.49 -7.94
C LEU A 81 -1.60 4.82 -9.32
N GLU A 82 -1.87 5.60 -10.35
CA GLU A 82 -1.89 5.13 -11.73
C GLU A 82 -0.58 4.46 -12.15
N PRO A 83 -0.67 3.39 -12.99
CA PRO A 83 0.53 2.74 -13.49
C PRO A 83 1.34 3.67 -14.39
N GLN A 84 2.66 3.52 -14.36
CA GLN A 84 3.57 4.22 -15.26
C GLN A 84 3.68 3.45 -16.61
N ASP A 85 2.53 3.15 -17.19
CA ASP A 85 2.42 2.44 -18.47
C ASP A 85 1.63 3.27 -19.49
N LEU A 86 2.22 3.53 -20.66
CA LEU A 86 1.59 4.30 -21.73
C LEU A 86 0.31 3.65 -22.28
N LYS A 87 0.09 2.36 -22.03
CA LYS A 87 -1.12 1.63 -22.42
C LYS A 87 -2.31 1.94 -21.50
N TYR A 88 -2.08 2.38 -20.28
CA TYR A 88 -3.15 2.68 -19.32
C TYR A 88 -4.09 3.76 -19.88
N LYS A 89 -5.38 3.51 -19.84
CA LYS A 89 -6.45 4.37 -20.35
C LYS A 89 -7.53 4.68 -19.33
N GLY A 90 -7.22 4.55 -18.04
CA GLY A 90 -8.19 4.78 -16.97
C GLY A 90 -9.00 3.55 -16.58
N ALA A 91 -8.49 2.34 -16.85
CA ALA A 91 -9.13 1.08 -16.49
C ALA A 91 -9.35 0.96 -14.97
N LEU A 92 -10.41 0.27 -14.57
CA LEU A 92 -10.71 -0.02 -13.18
C LEU A 92 -9.83 -1.18 -12.70
N THR A 93 -8.76 -0.83 -12.03
CA THR A 93 -7.73 -1.76 -11.55
C THR A 93 -7.47 -1.54 -10.07
N GLU A 94 -6.89 -2.51 -9.38
CA GLU A 94 -6.72 -2.44 -7.94
C GLU A 94 -5.32 -2.82 -7.44
N VAL A 95 -5.05 -2.46 -6.18
CA VAL A 95 -3.93 -2.97 -5.40
C VAL A 95 -4.47 -3.78 -4.23
N LEU A 96 -3.93 -4.98 -4.06
CA LEU A 96 -4.27 -5.90 -2.98
C LEU A 96 -3.06 -6.11 -2.07
N ILE A 97 -3.19 -5.81 -0.79
CA ILE A 97 -2.12 -6.01 0.20
C ILE A 97 -2.65 -6.90 1.32
N GLY A 98 -1.95 -7.98 1.59
CA GLY A 98 -2.25 -8.92 2.66
C GLY A 98 -1.98 -8.36 4.07
N ASN A 99 -1.52 -9.20 4.97
CA ASN A 99 -1.42 -8.93 6.39
C ASN A 99 0.03 -8.84 6.86
N GLY A 100 0.27 -8.06 7.93
CA GLY A 100 1.55 -8.07 8.63
C GLY A 100 2.73 -7.49 7.85
N ASN A 101 2.50 -6.80 6.75
CA ASN A 101 3.57 -6.25 5.92
C ASN A 101 4.18 -5.00 6.56
N THR A 102 5.47 -4.82 6.33
CA THR A 102 6.20 -3.58 6.64
C THR A 102 6.61 -2.92 5.33
N ILE A 103 5.93 -1.82 4.98
CA ILE A 103 6.18 -1.02 3.79
C ILE A 103 6.88 0.25 4.23
N ARG A 104 8.18 0.36 3.92
CA ARG A 104 9.04 1.42 4.43
C ARG A 104 8.88 2.73 3.64
N GLU A 105 9.70 3.70 4.03
CA GLU A 105 9.61 5.08 3.58
C GLU A 105 9.70 5.20 2.05
N CYS A 106 8.83 6.03 1.48
CA CYS A 106 8.81 6.37 0.05
C CYS A 106 8.70 5.14 -0.89
N VAL A 107 8.14 4.04 -0.43
CA VAL A 107 7.79 2.92 -1.30
C VAL A 107 6.63 3.33 -2.19
N THR A 108 6.69 2.96 -3.48
CA THR A 108 5.61 3.20 -4.42
C THR A 108 5.06 1.88 -4.97
N ILE A 109 3.72 1.75 -5.01
CA ILE A 109 3.03 0.57 -5.53
C ILE A 109 1.94 1.04 -6.46
N ASN A 110 2.11 0.80 -7.76
CA ASN A 110 1.12 1.17 -8.75
C ASN A 110 0.03 0.10 -8.89
N ARG A 111 -1.20 0.53 -9.21
CA ARG A 111 -2.28 -0.39 -9.58
C ARG A 111 -2.02 -0.99 -10.97
N ALA A 112 -2.78 -2.03 -11.35
CA ALA A 112 -2.61 -2.71 -12.62
C ALA A 112 -3.02 -1.84 -13.82
N THR A 113 -2.74 -2.32 -15.04
CA THR A 113 -2.95 -1.56 -16.28
C THR A 113 -4.30 -1.86 -16.94
N GLU A 114 -4.73 -3.13 -16.96
CA GLU A 114 -5.91 -3.54 -17.71
C GLU A 114 -7.10 -3.85 -16.78
N GLU A 115 -8.32 -3.73 -17.34
CA GLU A 115 -9.58 -3.86 -16.61
C GLU A 115 -9.66 -5.13 -15.77
N ASN A 116 -10.09 -4.98 -14.51
CA ASN A 116 -10.21 -6.05 -13.52
C ASN A 116 -8.91 -6.77 -13.11
N GLU A 117 -7.75 -6.23 -13.46
CA GLU A 117 -6.47 -6.72 -13.00
C GLU A 117 -6.03 -6.06 -11.69
N SER A 118 -5.04 -6.68 -11.05
CA SER A 118 -4.48 -6.19 -9.79
C SER A 118 -2.95 -6.26 -9.75
N THR A 119 -2.37 -5.42 -8.90
CA THR A 119 -1.03 -5.59 -8.33
C THR A 119 -1.23 -6.15 -6.93
N SER A 120 -0.56 -7.25 -6.58
CA SER A 120 -0.80 -7.95 -5.32
C SER A 120 0.45 -8.18 -4.49
N ILE A 121 0.29 -8.09 -3.17
CA ILE A 121 1.31 -8.35 -2.17
C ILE A 121 0.70 -9.26 -1.10
N GLY A 122 1.32 -10.40 -0.85
CA GLY A 122 0.90 -11.34 0.18
C GLY A 122 1.17 -10.86 1.61
N ASP A 123 1.47 -11.79 2.50
CA ASP A 123 1.58 -11.56 3.93
C ASP A 123 3.04 -11.47 4.41
N ASN A 124 3.27 -10.71 5.51
CA ASN A 124 4.52 -10.68 6.27
C ASN A 124 5.76 -10.28 5.46
N ASN A 125 5.60 -9.42 4.46
CA ASN A 125 6.68 -8.93 3.64
C ASN A 125 7.37 -7.69 4.26
N LEU A 126 8.64 -7.53 3.93
CA LEU A 126 9.42 -6.32 4.21
C LEU A 126 9.85 -5.66 2.91
N LEU A 127 9.23 -4.54 2.56
CA LEU A 127 9.64 -3.68 1.47
C LEU A 127 10.42 -2.51 2.08
N MET A 128 11.74 -2.50 1.90
CA MET A 128 12.59 -1.43 2.46
C MET A 128 12.42 -0.13 1.66
N ALA A 129 13.01 0.94 2.19
CA ALA A 129 12.80 2.29 1.67
C ALA A 129 13.14 2.44 0.18
N TYR A 130 12.33 3.26 -0.52
CA TYR A 130 12.46 3.59 -1.93
C TYR A 130 12.27 2.42 -2.91
N CYS A 131 11.68 1.30 -2.48
CA CYS A 131 11.27 0.26 -3.41
C CYS A 131 10.10 0.72 -4.27
N HIS A 132 10.07 0.25 -5.51
CA HIS A 132 8.97 0.44 -6.43
C HIS A 132 8.43 -0.89 -6.91
N LEU A 133 7.11 -1.07 -6.86
CA LEU A 133 6.39 -2.14 -7.54
C LEU A 133 5.56 -1.55 -8.67
N GLY A 134 5.92 -1.93 -9.90
CA GLY A 134 5.18 -1.60 -11.11
C GLY A 134 3.83 -2.32 -11.15
N HIS A 135 3.06 -2.00 -12.16
CA HIS A 135 1.73 -2.56 -12.40
C HIS A 135 1.74 -4.08 -12.57
N ASN A 136 0.69 -4.76 -12.18
CA ASN A 136 0.52 -6.21 -12.39
C ASN A 136 1.59 -7.10 -11.73
N CYS A 137 2.33 -6.59 -10.75
CA CYS A 137 3.27 -7.42 -10.00
C CYS A 137 2.53 -8.30 -8.99
N GLU A 138 3.04 -9.52 -8.80
CA GLU A 138 2.59 -10.46 -7.79
C GLU A 138 3.73 -10.75 -6.82
N VAL A 139 3.57 -10.39 -5.56
CA VAL A 139 4.55 -10.63 -4.50
C VAL A 139 3.96 -11.62 -3.50
N GLY A 140 4.65 -12.73 -3.29
CA GLY A 140 4.26 -13.78 -2.36
C GLY A 140 4.35 -13.36 -0.89
N ASN A 141 4.60 -14.31 0.00
CA ASN A 141 4.63 -14.12 1.43
C ASN A 141 6.06 -14.16 1.98
N GLY A 142 6.35 -13.37 3.01
CA GLY A 142 7.65 -13.37 3.68
C GLY A 142 8.81 -12.88 2.81
N VAL A 143 8.53 -12.14 1.77
CA VAL A 143 9.54 -11.58 0.85
C VAL A 143 10.26 -10.42 1.52
N VAL A 144 11.58 -10.34 1.30
CA VAL A 144 12.41 -9.22 1.74
C VAL A 144 12.99 -8.52 0.52
N MET A 145 12.56 -7.28 0.31
CA MET A 145 13.10 -6.39 -0.72
C MET A 145 13.97 -5.34 -0.04
N SER A 146 15.27 -5.36 -0.32
CA SER A 146 16.20 -4.34 0.22
C SER A 146 15.98 -2.97 -0.43
N ASN A 147 16.67 -1.94 0.06
CA ASN A 147 16.46 -0.56 -0.38
C ASN A 147 16.63 -0.35 -1.89
N SER A 148 15.78 0.52 -2.45
CA SER A 148 15.89 1.01 -3.83
C SER A 148 15.79 -0.08 -4.92
N ILE A 149 15.01 -1.11 -4.66
CA ILE A 149 14.66 -2.10 -5.71
C ILE A 149 13.56 -1.52 -6.58
N GLN A 150 13.77 -1.55 -7.90
CA GLN A 150 12.82 -1.07 -8.89
C GLN A 150 12.26 -2.24 -9.69
N VAL A 151 11.03 -2.62 -9.42
CA VAL A 151 10.36 -3.75 -10.08
C VAL A 151 9.45 -3.23 -11.18
N ALA A 152 9.74 -3.59 -12.42
CA ALA A 152 8.89 -3.26 -13.57
C ALA A 152 7.60 -4.09 -13.55
N GLY A 153 6.69 -3.84 -14.51
CA GLY A 153 5.38 -4.51 -14.54
C GLY A 153 5.45 -6.02 -14.78
N HIS A 154 4.41 -6.73 -14.34
CA HIS A 154 4.21 -8.18 -14.56
C HIS A 154 5.32 -9.08 -13.98
N VAL A 155 5.97 -8.66 -12.91
CA VAL A 155 6.97 -9.47 -12.21
C VAL A 155 6.28 -10.32 -11.15
N VAL A 156 6.68 -11.59 -11.06
CA VAL A 156 6.26 -12.52 -10.00
C VAL A 156 7.42 -12.74 -9.06
N ILE A 157 7.21 -12.54 -7.76
CA ILE A 157 8.18 -12.80 -6.70
C ILE A 157 7.57 -13.84 -5.76
N GLU A 158 8.16 -15.03 -5.70
CA GLU A 158 7.65 -16.12 -4.88
C GLU A 158 7.89 -15.90 -3.38
N ASP A 159 7.27 -16.77 -2.59
CA ASP A 159 7.37 -16.76 -1.13
C ASP A 159 8.82 -16.80 -0.65
N ARG A 160 9.14 -15.98 0.35
CA ARG A 160 10.43 -15.94 1.05
C ARG A 160 11.63 -15.56 0.19
N ALA A 161 11.42 -15.06 -1.01
CA ALA A 161 12.51 -14.49 -1.82
C ALA A 161 13.19 -13.32 -1.09
N VAL A 162 14.52 -13.25 -1.18
CA VAL A 162 15.32 -12.16 -0.62
C VAL A 162 16.06 -11.46 -1.75
N ILE A 163 15.75 -10.19 -1.98
CA ILE A 163 16.26 -9.42 -3.09
C ILE A 163 17.21 -8.35 -2.56
N GLY A 164 18.45 -8.35 -3.07
CA GLY A 164 19.49 -7.36 -2.72
C GLY A 164 19.15 -5.96 -3.23
N GLY A 165 19.69 -4.94 -2.56
CA GLY A 165 19.36 -3.54 -2.84
C GLY A 165 19.89 -2.99 -4.16
N CYS A 166 19.34 -1.83 -4.58
CA CYS A 166 19.76 -1.08 -5.77
C CYS A 166 19.70 -1.87 -7.07
N LEU A 167 18.66 -2.69 -7.24
CA LEU A 167 18.43 -3.51 -8.43
C LEU A 167 17.22 -3.02 -9.23
N GLY A 168 17.35 -3.10 -10.57
CA GLY A 168 16.23 -3.05 -11.49
C GLY A 168 15.83 -4.45 -11.92
N ILE A 169 14.53 -4.79 -11.82
CA ILE A 169 13.97 -6.07 -12.26
C ILE A 169 13.11 -5.80 -13.49
N HIS A 170 13.48 -6.43 -14.61
CA HIS A 170 12.79 -6.23 -15.89
C HIS A 170 11.39 -6.84 -15.86
N GLN A 171 10.51 -6.35 -16.76
CA GLN A 171 9.17 -6.89 -16.94
C GLN A 171 9.16 -8.39 -17.18
N PHE A 172 8.13 -9.06 -16.67
CA PHE A 172 7.87 -10.50 -16.85
C PHE A 172 8.94 -11.42 -16.23
N VAL A 173 9.81 -10.91 -15.38
CA VAL A 173 10.75 -11.76 -14.61
C VAL A 173 9.99 -12.50 -13.52
N HIS A 174 10.40 -13.76 -13.29
CA HIS A 174 9.93 -14.60 -12.21
C HIS A 174 11.09 -14.89 -11.27
N ILE A 175 10.93 -14.61 -9.98
CA ILE A 175 11.93 -14.78 -8.93
C ILE A 175 11.39 -15.80 -7.92
N GLY A 176 12.08 -16.96 -7.80
CA GLY A 176 11.79 -18.02 -6.86
C GLY A 176 12.85 -18.15 -5.76
#